data_2806f0800b5c5748e8d689f9732a3a7c
#
_entry.id   2806f0800b5c5748e8d689f9732a3a7c
#
_cell.length_a   1.000
_cell.length_b   1.000
_cell.length_c   1.000
_cell.angle_alpha   90.00
_cell.angle_beta   90.00
_cell.angle_gamma   90.00
#
_symmetry.space_group_name_H-M   'P 1'
#
loop_
_entity.id
_entity.type
_entity.pdbx_description
1 polymer ?
#
loop_
_entity_poly.entity_id
_entity_poly.type
_entity_poly.pdbx_seq_one_letter_code
_entity_poly.pdbx_strand_id
1 'polypeptide(L)'
;VTADKIKTLSDIQYIPYTTKADLRDTYPFGMFSVPTKQLVRLHASSGTTGNPTVVGYTREDLDNWAEQVARVATAAGATQESMVQICFGYGMFTGALGLHYGLEKIGATVVPTSAGNTQKQLKFMRDFGTDTIVATPSYCLYLAESAKEEGHPIENYRLKLGLLGSEG
;
A
#
# COMPACT_ATOMS: atom_id res chain seq x y z
N VAL A 1 8.80 9.61 -30.63
CA VAL A 1 10.15 9.03 -30.55
C VAL A 1 10.00 7.52 -30.62
N THR A 2 10.78 6.86 -31.45
CA THR A 2 10.80 5.40 -31.59
C THR A 2 11.97 4.80 -30.80
N ALA A 3 11.85 3.56 -30.33
CA ALA A 3 12.85 2.93 -29.46
C ALA A 3 14.25 2.86 -30.12
N ASP A 4 14.32 2.77 -31.43
CA ASP A 4 15.56 2.76 -32.20
C ASP A 4 16.37 4.09 -32.13
N LYS A 5 15.72 5.18 -31.71
CA LYS A 5 16.34 6.49 -31.52
C LYS A 5 16.92 6.69 -30.11
N ILE A 6 16.62 5.83 -29.16
CA ILE A 6 17.09 5.90 -27.80
C ILE A 6 18.19 4.84 -27.61
N LYS A 7 19.44 5.26 -27.66
CA LYS A 7 20.62 4.35 -27.59
C LYS A 7 21.50 4.59 -26.39
N THR A 8 21.45 5.77 -25.81
CA THR A 8 22.29 6.18 -24.69
C THR A 8 21.42 6.86 -23.60
N LEU A 9 21.95 6.98 -22.39
CA LEU A 9 21.29 7.72 -21.31
C LEU A 9 21.04 9.20 -21.69
N SER A 10 21.89 9.80 -22.50
CA SER A 10 21.71 11.19 -22.97
C SER A 10 20.48 11.35 -23.88
N ASP A 11 20.00 10.28 -24.50
CA ASP A 11 18.85 10.31 -25.40
C ASP A 11 17.51 10.36 -24.64
N ILE A 12 17.53 10.15 -23.31
CA ILE A 12 16.35 10.25 -22.44
C ILE A 12 15.67 11.62 -22.60
N GLN A 13 16.43 12.69 -22.84
CA GLN A 13 15.90 14.03 -23.07
C GLN A 13 14.91 14.13 -24.25
N TYR A 14 14.92 13.17 -25.17
CA TYR A 14 14.02 13.12 -26.33
C TYR A 14 12.73 12.35 -26.05
N ILE A 15 12.63 11.67 -24.93
CA ILE A 15 11.40 10.94 -24.53
C ILE A 15 10.40 11.97 -24.00
N PRO A 16 9.19 12.05 -24.56
CA PRO A 16 8.16 12.94 -24.05
C PRO A 16 7.72 12.53 -22.63
N TYR A 17 7.33 13.49 -21.82
CA TYR A 17 6.74 13.23 -20.53
C TYR A 17 5.38 12.53 -20.68
N THR A 18 5.11 11.59 -19.77
CA THR A 18 3.79 10.99 -19.59
C THR A 18 3.05 11.74 -18.49
N THR A 19 1.83 12.12 -18.76
CA THR A 19 0.96 12.82 -17.82
C THR A 19 -0.16 11.89 -17.33
N LYS A 20 -0.87 12.32 -16.29
CA LYS A 20 -2.06 11.59 -15.82
C LYS A 20 -3.19 11.58 -16.86
N ALA A 21 -3.25 12.58 -17.75
CA ALA A 21 -4.19 12.62 -18.85
C ALA A 21 -3.94 11.47 -19.83
N ASP A 22 -2.68 11.23 -20.21
CA ASP A 22 -2.33 10.14 -21.13
C ASP A 22 -2.82 8.77 -20.62
N LEU A 23 -2.71 8.53 -19.32
CA LEU A 23 -3.21 7.29 -18.69
C LEU A 23 -4.73 7.18 -18.71
N ARG A 24 -5.46 8.31 -18.63
CA ARG A 24 -6.92 8.34 -18.67
C ARG A 24 -7.46 8.23 -20.10
N ASP A 25 -6.82 8.91 -21.04
CA ASP A 25 -7.24 8.96 -22.43
C ASP A 25 -7.03 7.62 -23.15
N THR A 26 -6.08 6.83 -22.66
CA THR A 26 -5.79 5.46 -23.14
C THR A 26 -6.41 4.37 -22.29
N TYR A 27 -7.37 4.70 -21.42
CA TYR A 27 -8.12 3.74 -20.58
C TYR A 27 -8.76 2.63 -21.43
N PRO A 28 -8.78 1.36 -20.97
CA PRO A 28 -8.21 0.92 -19.71
C PRO A 28 -6.74 0.44 -19.80
N PHE A 29 -6.22 0.03 -20.97
CA PHE A 29 -4.96 -0.72 -21.08
C PHE A 29 -3.97 -0.13 -22.09
N GLY A 30 -4.27 1.03 -22.68
CA GLY A 30 -3.50 1.56 -23.81
C GLY A 30 -2.04 1.91 -23.52
N MET A 31 -1.69 2.15 -22.25
CA MET A 31 -0.30 2.41 -21.83
C MET A 31 0.41 1.18 -21.25
N PHE A 32 -0.20 -0.01 -21.34
CA PHE A 32 0.46 -1.23 -20.85
C PHE A 32 1.56 -1.68 -21.81
N SER A 33 2.72 -1.97 -21.25
CA SER A 33 3.88 -2.47 -22.03
C SER A 33 3.84 -3.96 -22.30
N VAL A 34 2.90 -4.69 -21.66
CA VAL A 34 2.71 -6.15 -21.82
C VAL A 34 1.26 -6.48 -22.15
N PRO A 35 0.99 -7.60 -22.84
CA PRO A 35 -0.36 -8.06 -23.07
C PRO A 35 -1.07 -8.40 -21.75
N THR A 36 -2.39 -8.17 -21.68
CA THR A 36 -3.20 -8.41 -20.48
C THR A 36 -3.12 -9.85 -19.93
N LYS A 37 -2.86 -10.85 -20.78
CA LYS A 37 -2.65 -12.25 -20.38
C LYS A 37 -1.42 -12.47 -19.48
N GLN A 38 -0.49 -11.52 -19.42
CA GLN A 38 0.69 -11.57 -18.55
C GLN A 38 0.43 -10.89 -17.20
N LEU A 39 -0.69 -10.21 -17.07
CA LEU A 39 -1.06 -9.54 -15.82
C LEU A 39 -1.63 -10.55 -14.82
N VAL A 40 -1.27 -10.39 -13.55
CA VAL A 40 -1.79 -11.19 -12.43
C VAL A 40 -2.59 -10.35 -11.45
N ARG A 41 -2.53 -9.00 -11.58
CA ARG A 41 -3.30 -8.07 -10.75
C ARG A 41 -3.54 -6.77 -11.48
N LEU A 42 -4.71 -6.16 -11.21
CA LEU A 42 -5.05 -4.80 -11.61
C LEU A 42 -5.37 -3.98 -10.37
N HIS A 43 -4.93 -2.73 -10.37
CA HIS A 43 -5.34 -1.70 -9.44
C HIS A 43 -5.87 -0.49 -10.20
N ALA A 44 -6.71 0.31 -9.55
CA ALA A 44 -7.22 1.53 -10.14
C ALA A 44 -7.41 2.63 -9.09
N SER A 45 -7.26 3.88 -9.51
CA SER A 45 -7.66 5.02 -8.71
C SER A 45 -9.18 5.13 -8.61
N SER A 46 -9.69 5.95 -7.68
CA SER A 46 -11.15 6.14 -7.48
C SER A 46 -11.89 6.71 -8.69
N GLY A 47 -11.20 7.35 -9.63
CA GLY A 47 -11.81 7.88 -10.86
C GLY A 47 -12.82 9.02 -10.65
N THR A 48 -12.76 9.75 -9.54
CA THR A 48 -13.71 10.83 -9.18
C THR A 48 -13.85 11.94 -10.23
N THR A 49 -12.87 12.08 -11.13
CA THR A 49 -12.83 13.14 -12.15
C THR A 49 -12.80 12.58 -13.58
N GLY A 50 -13.38 11.41 -13.83
CA GLY A 50 -13.40 10.74 -15.14
C GLY A 50 -12.94 9.29 -15.06
N ASN A 51 -12.37 8.75 -16.17
CA ASN A 51 -11.84 7.40 -16.18
C ASN A 51 -10.76 7.23 -15.09
N PRO A 52 -10.78 6.11 -14.34
CA PRO A 52 -9.74 5.84 -13.37
C PRO A 52 -8.38 5.61 -14.06
N THR A 53 -7.32 5.91 -13.35
CA THR A 53 -5.98 5.44 -13.75
C THR A 53 -5.85 3.98 -13.38
N VAL A 54 -5.64 3.12 -14.38
CA VAL A 54 -5.48 1.67 -14.18
C VAL A 54 -3.99 1.32 -14.23
N VAL A 55 -3.57 0.45 -13.31
CA VAL A 55 -2.21 -0.08 -13.25
C VAL A 55 -2.26 -1.60 -13.27
N GLY A 56 -1.57 -2.22 -14.21
CA GLY A 56 -1.45 -3.67 -14.34
C GLY A 56 -0.10 -4.15 -13.83
N TYR A 57 -0.11 -5.24 -13.10
CA TYR A 57 1.09 -5.86 -12.54
C TYR A 57 1.28 -7.26 -13.08
N THR A 58 2.48 -7.55 -13.57
CA THR A 58 2.96 -8.91 -13.80
C THR A 58 3.35 -9.57 -12.47
N ARG A 59 3.70 -10.86 -12.49
CA ARG A 59 4.24 -11.55 -11.32
C ARG A 59 5.53 -10.87 -10.83
N GLU A 60 6.41 -10.56 -11.76
CA GLU A 60 7.69 -9.90 -11.45
C GLU A 60 7.50 -8.51 -10.81
N ASP A 61 6.55 -7.72 -11.31
CA ASP A 61 6.22 -6.42 -10.72
C ASP A 61 5.76 -6.56 -9.26
N LEU A 62 4.92 -7.57 -8.96
CA LEU A 62 4.45 -7.80 -7.59
C LEU A 62 5.57 -8.27 -6.67
N ASP A 63 6.47 -9.12 -7.15
CA ASP A 63 7.62 -9.61 -6.39
C ASP A 63 8.60 -8.47 -6.10
N ASN A 64 8.87 -7.61 -7.08
CA ASN A 64 9.69 -6.41 -6.92
C ASN A 64 9.03 -5.41 -5.94
N TRP A 65 7.72 -5.21 -6.04
CA TRP A 65 6.99 -4.33 -5.13
C TRP A 65 7.05 -4.84 -3.68
N ALA A 66 6.80 -6.14 -3.48
CA ALA A 66 6.91 -6.75 -2.15
C ALA A 66 8.32 -6.58 -1.57
N GLU A 67 9.38 -6.73 -2.39
CA GLU A 67 10.77 -6.51 -1.98
C GLU A 67 11.02 -5.06 -1.54
N GLN A 68 10.55 -4.08 -2.32
CA GLN A 68 10.71 -2.66 -1.98
C GLN A 68 10.00 -2.31 -0.67
N VAL A 69 8.77 -2.79 -0.48
CA VAL A 69 8.01 -2.58 0.75
C VAL A 69 8.65 -3.28 1.94
N ALA A 70 9.18 -4.50 1.75
CA ALA A 70 9.92 -5.21 2.79
C ALA A 70 11.12 -4.38 3.28
N ARG A 71 11.88 -3.76 2.37
CA ARG A 71 13.00 -2.87 2.73
C ARG A 71 12.55 -1.64 3.51
N VAL A 72 11.46 -1.00 3.08
CA VAL A 72 10.89 0.17 3.79
C VAL A 72 10.43 -0.24 5.19
N ALA A 73 9.68 -1.34 5.32
CA ALA A 73 9.18 -1.82 6.60
C ALA A 73 10.33 -2.18 7.56
N THR A 74 11.36 -2.87 7.05
CA THR A 74 12.55 -3.22 7.84
C THR A 74 13.33 -1.97 8.27
N ALA A 75 13.50 -0.99 7.39
CA ALA A 75 14.15 0.28 7.72
C ALA A 75 13.39 1.07 8.80
N ALA A 76 12.07 0.94 8.84
CA ALA A 76 11.22 1.52 9.89
C ALA A 76 11.27 0.75 11.22
N GLY A 77 11.82 -0.46 11.24
CA GLY A 77 11.98 -1.27 12.45
C GLY A 77 11.07 -2.51 12.55
N ALA A 78 10.28 -2.82 11.50
CA ALA A 78 9.52 -4.06 11.46
C ALA A 78 10.46 -5.28 11.26
N THR A 79 10.15 -6.38 11.95
CA THR A 79 10.94 -7.62 11.92
C THR A 79 10.02 -8.83 11.73
N GLN A 80 10.61 -10.01 11.61
CA GLN A 80 9.86 -11.27 11.58
C GLN A 80 9.04 -11.54 12.86
N GLU A 81 9.37 -10.88 13.97
CA GLU A 81 8.64 -11.01 15.25
C GLU A 81 7.46 -10.02 15.34
N SER A 82 7.33 -9.10 14.40
CA SER A 82 6.27 -8.08 14.43
C SER A 82 4.88 -8.68 14.18
N MET A 83 3.91 -8.23 14.97
CA MET A 83 2.48 -8.46 14.77
C MET A 83 1.87 -7.19 14.20
N VAL A 84 1.61 -7.17 12.89
CA VAL A 84 1.27 -5.96 12.13
C VAL A 84 -0.20 -5.93 11.77
N GLN A 85 -0.94 -4.94 12.27
CA GLN A 85 -2.34 -4.75 11.91
C GLN A 85 -2.47 -3.71 10.80
N ILE A 86 -3.06 -4.11 9.66
CA ILE A 86 -3.29 -3.24 8.51
C ILE A 86 -4.72 -2.73 8.52
N CYS A 87 -4.85 -1.41 8.79
CA CYS A 87 -6.13 -0.69 8.86
C CYS A 87 -6.48 0.04 7.56
N PHE A 88 -5.81 -0.26 6.46
CA PHE A 88 -6.18 0.22 5.11
C PHE A 88 -7.17 -0.72 4.43
N GLY A 89 -8.07 -0.16 3.63
CA GLY A 89 -9.00 -0.94 2.82
C GLY A 89 -8.28 -1.82 1.80
N TYR A 90 -8.66 -3.09 1.76
CA TYR A 90 -8.24 -4.03 0.72
C TYR A 90 -9.21 -3.94 -0.47
N GLY A 91 -8.71 -3.59 -1.64
CA GLY A 91 -9.54 -3.43 -2.84
C GLY A 91 -8.73 -2.96 -4.03
N MET A 92 -9.34 -2.14 -4.88
CA MET A 92 -8.66 -1.60 -6.06
C MET A 92 -7.51 -0.63 -5.71
N PHE A 93 -7.45 -0.14 -4.50
CA PHE A 93 -6.37 0.70 -3.98
C PHE A 93 -5.11 -0.12 -3.72
N THR A 94 -3.94 0.48 -3.94
CA THR A 94 -2.66 -0.23 -3.88
C THR A 94 -2.12 -0.42 -2.47
N GLY A 95 -2.41 0.51 -1.54
CA GLY A 95 -1.71 0.64 -0.27
C GLY A 95 -1.70 -0.60 0.62
N ALA A 96 -2.87 -1.18 0.92
CA ALA A 96 -2.98 -2.32 1.82
C ALA A 96 -2.24 -3.56 1.30
N LEU A 97 -2.43 -3.91 0.02
CA LEU A 97 -1.83 -5.11 -0.57
C LEU A 97 -0.31 -5.01 -0.70
N GLY A 98 0.23 -3.83 -1.00
CA GLY A 98 1.69 -3.63 -1.04
C GLY A 98 2.33 -3.89 0.31
N LEU A 99 1.77 -3.28 1.37
CA LEU A 99 2.23 -3.47 2.74
C LEU A 99 2.06 -4.90 3.22
N HIS A 100 0.92 -5.54 2.91
CA HIS A 100 0.65 -6.93 3.24
C HIS A 100 1.77 -7.86 2.74
N TYR A 101 2.02 -7.88 1.44
CA TYR A 101 3.03 -8.78 0.86
C TYR A 101 4.46 -8.42 1.25
N GLY A 102 4.76 -7.14 1.43
CA GLY A 102 6.08 -6.72 1.91
C GLY A 102 6.35 -7.17 3.35
N LEU A 103 5.34 -7.07 4.22
CA LEU A 103 5.43 -7.52 5.62
C LEU A 103 5.50 -9.04 5.72
N GLU A 104 4.68 -9.78 4.97
CA GLU A 104 4.80 -11.25 4.87
C GLU A 104 6.19 -11.68 4.39
N LYS A 105 6.78 -10.94 3.44
CA LYS A 105 8.11 -11.24 2.90
C LYS A 105 9.22 -11.15 3.95
N ILE A 106 9.12 -10.26 4.93
CA ILE A 106 10.08 -10.20 6.06
C ILE A 106 9.76 -11.21 7.16
N GLY A 107 8.68 -11.98 7.03
CA GLY A 107 8.26 -12.98 8.01
C GLY A 107 7.38 -12.42 9.15
N ALA A 108 6.95 -11.16 9.08
CA ALA A 108 6.02 -10.59 10.06
C ALA A 108 4.63 -11.23 9.96
N THR A 109 3.92 -11.31 11.09
CA THR A 109 2.53 -11.75 11.10
C THR A 109 1.62 -10.59 10.74
N VAL A 110 0.88 -10.72 9.64
CA VAL A 110 -0.05 -9.68 9.17
C VAL A 110 -1.47 -9.97 9.65
N VAL A 111 -2.09 -8.97 10.28
CA VAL A 111 -3.51 -8.98 10.68
C VAL A 111 -4.27 -8.07 9.71
N PRO A 112 -4.94 -8.62 8.67
CA PRO A 112 -5.55 -7.84 7.59
C PRO A 112 -6.96 -7.38 7.94
N THR A 113 -7.08 -6.50 8.93
CA THR A 113 -8.38 -6.05 9.46
C THR A 113 -9.16 -5.16 8.49
N SER A 114 -8.49 -4.60 7.48
CA SER A 114 -9.08 -3.63 6.55
C SER A 114 -9.50 -2.32 7.24
N ALA A 115 -10.21 -1.45 6.53
CA ALA A 115 -10.69 -0.19 7.07
C ALA A 115 -12.05 -0.35 7.81
N GLY A 116 -12.32 0.57 8.73
CA GLY A 116 -13.57 0.66 9.47
C GLY A 116 -13.66 -0.24 10.71
N ASN A 117 -14.84 -0.22 11.35
CA ASN A 117 -15.13 -0.96 12.58
C ASN A 117 -14.09 -0.76 13.71
N THR A 118 -13.99 0.45 14.19
CA THR A 118 -12.99 0.89 15.18
C THR A 118 -12.95 0.01 16.43
N GLN A 119 -14.09 -0.35 16.99
CA GLN A 119 -14.15 -1.22 18.18
C GLN A 119 -13.54 -2.61 17.92
N LYS A 120 -13.79 -3.18 16.75
CA LYS A 120 -13.20 -4.45 16.33
C LYS A 120 -11.70 -4.32 16.10
N GLN A 121 -11.23 -3.19 15.55
CA GLN A 121 -9.81 -2.89 15.40
C GLN A 121 -9.12 -2.89 16.78
N LEU A 122 -9.65 -2.15 17.74
CA LEU A 122 -9.12 -2.05 19.09
C LEU A 122 -9.14 -3.41 19.80
N LYS A 123 -10.24 -4.16 19.66
CA LYS A 123 -10.33 -5.51 20.21
C LYS A 123 -9.21 -6.41 19.66
N PHE A 124 -9.00 -6.44 18.35
CA PHE A 124 -7.96 -7.27 17.74
C PHE A 124 -6.55 -6.86 18.15
N MET A 125 -6.29 -5.55 18.27
CA MET A 125 -5.00 -5.07 18.77
C MET A 125 -4.69 -5.62 20.16
N ARG A 126 -5.68 -5.65 21.05
CA ARG A 126 -5.50 -6.22 22.39
C ARG A 126 -5.35 -7.74 22.37
N ASP A 127 -6.29 -8.42 21.69
CA ASP A 127 -6.38 -9.89 21.71
C ASP A 127 -5.15 -10.55 21.07
N PHE A 128 -4.63 -9.96 19.97
CA PHE A 128 -3.48 -10.50 19.24
C PHE A 128 -2.15 -9.90 19.69
N GLY A 129 -2.18 -8.86 20.52
CA GLY A 129 -0.97 -8.18 20.99
C GLY A 129 -0.23 -7.47 19.87
N THR A 130 -0.96 -6.82 18.96
CA THR A 130 -0.41 -6.02 17.86
C THR A 130 0.62 -5.04 18.37
N ASP A 131 1.82 -5.08 17.80
CA ASP A 131 2.93 -4.16 18.12
C ASP A 131 3.18 -3.11 17.04
N THR A 132 2.67 -3.34 15.85
CA THR A 132 2.84 -2.47 14.68
C THR A 132 1.48 -2.18 14.05
N ILE A 133 1.21 -0.91 13.77
CA ILE A 133 -0.01 -0.48 13.06
C ILE A 133 0.32 0.15 11.71
N VAL A 134 -0.50 -0.17 10.71
CA VAL A 134 -0.51 0.48 9.39
C VAL A 134 -1.82 1.22 9.22
N ALA A 135 -1.79 2.54 9.17
CA ALA A 135 -2.99 3.38 9.11
C ALA A 135 -2.69 4.79 8.57
N THR A 136 -3.73 5.61 8.41
CA THR A 136 -3.54 7.04 8.24
C THR A 136 -3.27 7.72 9.60
N PRO A 137 -2.53 8.83 9.63
CA PRO A 137 -2.30 9.58 10.87
C PRO A 137 -3.59 9.95 11.60
N SER A 138 -4.59 10.48 10.88
CA SER A 138 -5.88 10.86 11.46
C SER A 138 -6.61 9.67 12.09
N TYR A 139 -6.56 8.49 11.44
CA TYR A 139 -7.19 7.30 11.97
C TYR A 139 -6.48 6.78 13.24
N CYS A 140 -5.16 6.92 13.33
CA CYS A 140 -4.43 6.58 14.56
C CYS A 140 -4.86 7.45 15.74
N LEU A 141 -5.05 8.74 15.54
CA LEU A 141 -5.56 9.64 16.58
C LEU A 141 -6.97 9.23 17.01
N TYR A 142 -7.84 8.95 16.05
CA TYR A 142 -9.21 8.50 16.32
C TYR A 142 -9.25 7.16 17.09
N LEU A 143 -8.37 6.22 16.75
CA LEU A 143 -8.23 4.96 17.49
C LEU A 143 -7.80 5.21 18.94
N ALA A 144 -6.86 6.12 19.18
CA ALA A 144 -6.39 6.45 20.53
C ALA A 144 -7.51 7.09 21.39
N GLU A 145 -8.28 8.00 20.82
CA GLU A 145 -9.43 8.62 21.48
C GLU A 145 -10.51 7.56 21.82
N SER A 146 -10.89 6.73 20.83
CA SER A 146 -11.87 5.65 21.02
C SER A 146 -11.42 4.62 22.07
N ALA A 147 -10.13 4.27 22.07
CA ALA A 147 -9.59 3.36 23.09
C ALA A 147 -9.71 3.93 24.51
N LYS A 148 -9.50 5.23 24.68
CA LYS A 148 -9.66 5.93 25.95
C LYS A 148 -11.12 5.96 26.40
N GLU A 149 -12.04 6.23 25.49
CA GLU A 149 -13.50 6.23 25.76
C GLU A 149 -14.01 4.84 26.19
N GLU A 150 -13.44 3.76 25.65
CA GLU A 150 -13.73 2.39 26.05
C GLU A 150 -13.09 1.97 27.40
N GLY A 151 -12.34 2.87 28.05
CA GLY A 151 -11.62 2.57 29.30
C GLY A 151 -10.34 1.76 29.12
N HIS A 152 -9.85 1.64 27.90
CA HIS A 152 -8.62 0.95 27.54
C HIS A 152 -7.66 1.90 26.83
N PRO A 153 -7.05 2.87 27.52
CA PRO A 153 -6.20 3.87 26.87
C PRO A 153 -5.03 3.21 26.13
N ILE A 154 -4.59 3.86 25.04
CA ILE A 154 -3.67 3.28 24.06
C ILE A 154 -2.31 2.88 24.68
N GLU A 155 -1.93 3.48 25.79
CA GLU A 155 -0.72 3.15 26.54
C GLU A 155 -0.72 1.71 27.09
N ASN A 156 -1.89 1.08 27.18
CA ASN A 156 -2.05 -0.30 27.61
C ASN A 156 -1.91 -1.31 26.46
N TYR A 157 -1.76 -0.82 25.23
CA TYR A 157 -1.53 -1.67 24.06
C TYR A 157 -0.03 -1.94 23.87
N ARG A 158 0.30 -2.95 23.08
CA ARG A 158 1.70 -3.32 22.80
C ARG A 158 2.30 -2.52 21.64
N LEU A 159 1.60 -1.51 21.11
CA LEU A 159 2.04 -0.74 19.96
C LEU A 159 3.40 -0.07 20.20
N LYS A 160 4.32 -0.26 19.25
CA LYS A 160 5.68 0.29 19.27
C LYS A 160 6.03 1.02 17.99
N LEU A 161 5.39 0.61 16.87
CA LEU A 161 5.70 1.12 15.54
C LEU A 161 4.41 1.50 14.78
N GLY A 162 4.46 2.66 14.12
CA GLY A 162 3.43 3.10 13.18
C GLY A 162 4.01 3.27 11.78
N LEU A 163 3.46 2.57 10.80
CA LEU A 163 3.72 2.80 9.38
C LEU A 163 2.56 3.64 8.85
N LEU A 164 2.73 4.96 8.85
CA LEU A 164 1.66 5.91 8.61
C LEU A 164 1.80 6.57 7.24
N GLY A 165 0.68 6.81 6.56
CA GLY A 165 0.67 7.46 5.25
C GLY A 165 -0.71 7.72 4.70
N SER A 166 -0.75 8.13 3.42
CA SER A 166 -1.96 8.50 2.66
C SER A 166 -2.61 9.83 3.07
N GLU A 167 -2.01 10.56 3.99
CA GLU A 167 -2.38 11.93 4.39
C GLU A 167 -1.09 12.76 4.47
N GLY A 168 -1.16 14.03 4.04
CA GLY A 168 -0.07 15.00 4.09
C GLY A 168 -0.24 16.01 5.20
#